data_1ae973312a1e4c173c38800ca977e907
#
_entry.id   1ae973312a1e4c173c38800ca977e907
#
_cell.length_a   1.000
_cell.length_b   1.000
_cell.length_c   1.000
_cell.angle_alpha   90.00
_cell.angle_beta   90.00
_cell.angle_gamma   90.00
#
_symmetry.space_group_name_H-M   'P 1'
#
loop_
_entity.id
_entity.type
_entity.pdbx_description
1 polymer ?
#
loop_
_entity_poly.entity_id
_entity_poly.type
_entity_poly.pdbx_seq_one_letter_code
_entity_poly.pdbx_strand_id
1 'polypeptide(L)'
;MALSQDTDQILLAHGSGGSMMRDLIEDIFTTEFSDVQLEDAASLDMGGERIAFSTDTFVVHPHFFPGGDIGHLAVCGTVNDVATSGATPRYL
;
A
#
# COMPACT_ATOMS: atom_id res chain seq x y z
N MET A 1 -14.36 17.53 -2.77
CA MET A 1 -13.36 18.19 -1.91
C MET A 1 -12.12 18.50 -2.74
N ALA A 2 -11.66 19.72 -2.70
CA ALA A 2 -10.46 20.10 -3.44
C ALA A 2 -9.22 19.46 -2.81
N LEU A 3 -8.26 19.08 -3.63
CA LEU A 3 -6.94 18.69 -3.13
C LEU A 3 -6.31 19.89 -2.42
N SER A 4 -5.68 19.64 -1.28
CA SER A 4 -4.96 20.67 -0.54
C SER A 4 -3.84 21.20 -1.42
N GLN A 5 -3.78 22.41 -1.75
CA GLN A 5 -2.90 23.01 -2.73
C GLN A 5 -3.64 23.28 -4.04
N ASP A 6 -3.81 24.39 -4.40
CA ASP A 6 -4.33 25.05 -5.59
C ASP A 6 -4.44 24.22 -6.91
N THR A 7 -4.43 22.89 -6.86
CA THR A 7 -4.54 22.07 -8.06
C THR A 7 -5.52 20.92 -7.85
N ASP A 8 -6.42 20.75 -8.79
CA ASP A 8 -7.31 19.58 -8.87
C ASP A 8 -6.64 18.43 -9.65
N GLN A 9 -5.32 18.41 -9.72
CA GLN A 9 -4.56 17.45 -10.47
C GLN A 9 -3.71 16.56 -9.57
N ILE A 10 -3.63 15.29 -9.92
CA ILE A 10 -2.69 14.38 -9.27
C ILE A 10 -1.29 14.66 -9.81
N LEU A 11 -0.37 14.91 -8.91
CA LEU A 11 1.04 15.15 -9.21
C LEU A 11 1.88 13.93 -8.83
N LEU A 12 3.09 13.86 -9.37
CA LEU A 12 4.01 12.77 -9.05
C LEU A 12 4.29 12.68 -7.54
N ALA A 13 4.36 13.81 -6.87
CA ALA A 13 4.58 13.87 -5.42
C ALA A 13 3.46 13.19 -4.60
N HIS A 14 2.25 13.07 -5.13
CA HIS A 14 1.16 12.35 -4.47
C HIS A 14 1.43 10.85 -4.35
N GLY A 15 2.33 10.30 -5.16
CA GLY A 15 2.71 8.89 -5.10
C GLY A 15 4.01 8.60 -4.34
N SER A 16 4.61 9.61 -3.69
CA SER A 16 5.93 9.47 -3.06
C SER A 16 5.92 8.96 -1.62
N GLY A 17 4.76 8.72 -1.04
CA GLY A 17 4.64 8.28 0.35
C GLY A 17 4.78 9.39 1.39
N GLY A 18 4.88 10.66 0.95
CA GLY A 18 5.03 11.81 1.83
C GLY A 18 3.70 12.44 2.25
N SER A 19 3.77 13.70 2.69
CA SER A 19 2.59 14.44 3.17
C SER A 19 1.52 14.61 2.10
N MET A 20 1.90 14.86 0.84
CA MET A 20 0.92 15.02 -0.25
C MET A 20 0.14 13.73 -0.51
N MET A 21 0.78 12.58 -0.42
CA MET A 21 0.10 11.29 -0.52
C MET A 21 -0.84 11.08 0.65
N ARG A 22 -0.42 11.41 1.85
CA ARG A 22 -1.23 11.32 3.05
C ARG A 22 -2.47 12.21 2.95
N ASP A 23 -2.30 13.44 2.53
CA ASP A 23 -3.41 14.38 2.37
C ASP A 23 -4.41 13.87 1.33
N LEU A 24 -3.93 13.34 0.22
CA LEU A 24 -4.78 12.74 -0.81
C LEU A 24 -5.60 11.57 -0.25
N ILE A 25 -4.97 10.70 0.51
CA ILE A 25 -5.65 9.55 1.12
C ILE A 25 -6.70 10.02 2.12
N GLU A 26 -6.34 10.93 3.02
CA GLU A 26 -7.24 11.42 4.07
C GLU A 26 -8.39 12.26 3.50
N ASP A 27 -8.13 13.10 2.52
CA ASP A 27 -9.13 14.03 1.99
C ASP A 27 -10.11 13.38 1.01
N ILE A 28 -9.66 12.38 0.27
CA ILE A 28 -10.46 11.77 -0.80
C ILE A 28 -10.78 10.31 -0.50
N PHE A 29 -9.77 9.47 -0.37
CA PHE A 29 -10.01 8.02 -0.30
C PHE A 29 -10.72 7.61 0.98
N THR A 30 -10.31 8.08 2.15
CA THR A 30 -10.98 7.73 3.40
C THR A 30 -12.36 8.37 3.53
N THR A 31 -12.62 9.45 2.81
CA THR A 31 -13.93 10.09 2.76
C THR A 31 -14.91 9.28 1.91
N GLU A 32 -14.46 8.77 0.76
CA GLU A 32 -15.30 8.00 -0.16
C GLU A 32 -15.46 6.54 0.26
N PHE A 33 -14.45 5.96 0.87
CA PHE A 33 -14.46 4.58 1.35
C PHE A 33 -14.51 4.57 2.87
N SER A 34 -15.72 4.44 3.43
CA SER A 34 -15.89 4.25 4.87
C SER A 34 -15.23 2.94 5.30
N ASP A 35 -14.71 2.88 6.48
CA ASP A 35 -14.04 1.71 7.06
C ASP A 35 -12.62 1.43 6.55
N VAL A 36 -12.00 2.39 5.87
CA VAL A 36 -10.59 2.26 5.51
C VAL A 36 -9.72 2.48 6.74
N GLN A 37 -8.95 1.48 7.09
CA GLN A 37 -7.86 1.61 8.05
C GLN A 37 -6.57 1.84 7.30
N LEU A 38 -5.78 2.81 7.75
CA LEU A 38 -4.49 3.12 7.14
C LEU A 38 -3.44 2.16 7.65
N GLU A 39 -3.47 0.93 7.14
CA GLU A 39 -2.55 -0.14 7.46
C GLU A 39 -1.90 -0.68 6.19
N ASP A 40 -0.77 -1.35 6.33
CA ASP A 40 -0.04 -1.95 5.21
C ASP A 40 -0.75 -3.17 4.62
N ALA A 41 -1.64 -3.79 5.38
CA ALA A 41 -2.43 -4.93 4.95
C ALA A 41 -3.87 -4.78 5.44
N ALA A 42 -4.82 -5.30 4.68
CA ALA A 42 -6.22 -5.37 5.09
C ALA A 42 -6.47 -6.61 5.94
N SER A 43 -7.15 -6.45 7.07
CA SER A 43 -7.61 -7.56 7.90
C SER A 43 -9.09 -7.81 7.63
N LEU A 44 -9.43 -9.03 7.26
CA LEU A 44 -10.76 -9.43 6.87
C LEU A 44 -11.27 -10.55 7.78
N ASP A 45 -12.54 -10.44 8.19
CA ASP A 45 -13.24 -11.50 8.91
C ASP A 45 -13.99 -12.37 7.91
N MET A 46 -13.65 -13.65 7.86
CA MET A 46 -14.24 -14.56 6.89
C MET A 46 -14.70 -15.85 7.60
N GLY A 47 -15.98 -15.90 7.96
CA GLY A 47 -16.57 -17.09 8.55
C GLY A 47 -15.97 -17.50 9.89
N GLY A 48 -15.56 -16.55 10.72
CA GLY A 48 -14.94 -16.81 12.01
C GLY A 48 -13.43 -16.90 11.99
N GLU A 49 -12.83 -16.85 10.81
CA GLU A 49 -11.37 -16.76 10.64
C GLU A 49 -10.97 -15.36 10.22
N ARG A 50 -9.80 -14.92 10.67
CA ARG A 50 -9.23 -13.64 10.25
C ARG A 50 -8.17 -13.87 9.21
N ILE A 51 -8.28 -13.15 8.10
CA ILE A 51 -7.36 -13.22 6.98
C ILE A 51 -6.75 -11.84 6.77
N ALA A 52 -5.43 -11.77 6.63
CA ALA A 52 -4.75 -10.57 6.19
C ALA A 52 -4.46 -10.66 4.69
N PHE A 53 -4.72 -9.58 3.98
CA PHE A 53 -4.52 -9.48 2.55
C PHE A 53 -3.78 -8.18 2.24
N SER A 54 -2.78 -8.27 1.36
CA SER A 54 -2.03 -7.11 0.89
C SER A 54 -1.77 -7.22 -0.60
N THR A 55 -1.78 -6.08 -1.28
CA THR A 55 -1.31 -5.98 -2.66
C THR A 55 -0.29 -4.87 -2.74
N ASP A 56 0.70 -5.06 -3.59
CA ASP A 56 1.72 -4.05 -3.79
C ASP A 56 2.22 -4.08 -5.23
N THR A 57 2.82 -2.98 -5.66
CA THR A 57 3.46 -2.86 -6.95
C THR A 57 4.87 -2.33 -6.75
N PHE A 58 5.80 -2.81 -7.56
CA PHE A 58 7.20 -2.45 -7.44
C PHE A 58 7.70 -1.82 -8.73
N VAL A 59 8.32 -0.66 -8.58
CA VAL A 59 8.92 0.07 -9.69
C VAL A 59 10.42 0.13 -9.44
N VAL A 60 11.17 -0.70 -10.13
CA VAL A 60 12.62 -0.72 -10.05
C VAL A 60 13.22 -0.93 -11.43
N HIS A 61 14.27 -0.20 -11.73
CA HIS A 61 14.99 -0.34 -12.99
C HIS A 61 16.50 -0.21 -12.74
N PRO A 62 17.33 -1.15 -13.21
CA PRO A 62 16.97 -2.36 -13.97
C PRO A 62 16.27 -3.42 -13.12
N HIS A 63 15.56 -4.34 -13.76
CA HIS A 63 14.82 -5.40 -13.06
C HIS A 63 15.75 -6.40 -12.35
N PHE A 64 16.97 -6.54 -12.85
CA PHE A 64 18.03 -7.31 -12.22
C PHE A 64 19.13 -6.34 -11.79
N PHE A 65 19.56 -6.41 -10.55
CA PHE A 65 20.53 -5.50 -9.97
C PHE A 65 21.47 -6.25 -9.03
N PRO A 66 22.63 -5.68 -8.69
CA PRO A 66 23.52 -6.31 -7.71
C PRO A 66 22.82 -6.56 -6.38
N GLY A 67 22.78 -7.83 -5.97
CA GLY A 67 22.15 -8.24 -4.73
C GLY A 67 20.69 -8.69 -4.84
N GLY A 68 20.05 -8.59 -6.03
CA GLY A 68 18.69 -9.04 -6.17
C GLY A 68 18.04 -8.76 -7.53
N ASP A 69 16.74 -8.90 -7.54
CA ASP A 69 15.91 -8.60 -8.70
C ASP A 69 14.51 -8.15 -8.24
N ILE A 70 13.70 -7.72 -9.19
CA ILE A 70 12.35 -7.23 -8.89
C ILE A 70 11.46 -8.33 -8.28
N GLY A 71 11.65 -9.58 -8.67
CA GLY A 71 10.90 -10.71 -8.10
C GLY A 71 11.22 -10.93 -6.63
N HIS A 72 12.48 -10.90 -6.28
CA HIS A 72 12.92 -11.00 -4.88
C HIS A 72 12.35 -9.83 -4.05
N LEU A 73 12.43 -8.62 -4.58
CA LEU A 73 11.89 -7.43 -3.93
C LEU A 73 10.38 -7.55 -3.71
N ALA A 74 9.64 -8.02 -4.72
CA ALA A 74 8.20 -8.21 -4.65
C ALA A 74 7.80 -9.18 -3.54
N VAL A 75 8.47 -10.32 -3.45
CA VAL A 75 8.22 -11.31 -2.40
C VAL A 75 8.52 -10.73 -1.02
N CYS A 76 9.70 -10.16 -0.83
CA CYS A 76 10.10 -9.62 0.47
C CYS A 76 9.18 -8.47 0.93
N GLY A 77 8.85 -7.54 0.04
CA GLY A 77 8.00 -6.41 0.38
C GLY A 77 6.57 -6.84 0.74
N THR A 78 5.99 -7.74 -0.03
CA THR A 78 4.64 -8.25 0.23
C THR A 78 4.58 -9.06 1.52
N VAL A 79 5.57 -9.91 1.77
CA VAL A 79 5.69 -10.68 3.02
C VAL A 79 5.81 -9.74 4.22
N ASN A 80 6.60 -8.70 4.11
CA ASN A 80 6.76 -7.72 5.19
C ASN A 80 5.45 -7.00 5.51
N ASP A 81 4.70 -6.59 4.50
CA ASP A 81 3.41 -5.91 4.70
C ASP A 81 2.42 -6.80 5.45
N VAL A 82 2.31 -8.07 5.06
CA VAL A 82 1.45 -9.03 5.75
C VAL A 82 1.94 -9.27 7.18
N ALA A 83 3.25 -9.40 7.37
CA ALA A 83 3.84 -9.65 8.68
C ALA A 83 3.61 -8.48 9.64
N THR A 84 3.59 -7.24 9.17
CA THR A 84 3.33 -6.07 10.03
C THR A 84 1.93 -6.06 10.63
N SER A 85 0.97 -6.75 10.02
CA SER A 85 -0.37 -6.93 10.58
C SER A 85 -0.46 -8.03 11.64
N GLY A 86 0.64 -8.72 11.93
CA GLY A 86 0.69 -9.86 12.85
C GLY A 86 0.30 -11.19 12.23
N ALA A 87 0.02 -11.22 10.94
CA ALA A 87 -0.38 -12.43 10.24
C ALA A 87 0.84 -13.23 9.76
N THR A 88 0.62 -14.51 9.54
CA THR A 88 1.62 -15.41 8.95
C THR A 88 1.44 -15.43 7.44
N PRO A 89 2.42 -14.99 6.63
CA PRO A 89 2.33 -15.08 5.18
C PRO A 89 2.28 -16.53 4.72
N ARG A 90 1.28 -16.89 3.91
CA ARG A 90 1.07 -18.27 3.46
C ARG A 90 1.03 -18.41 1.95
N TYR A 91 0.43 -17.43 1.27
CA TYR A 91 0.20 -17.50 -0.17
C TYR A 91 0.64 -16.20 -0.82
N LEU A 92 1.10 -16.30 -2.07
CA LEU A 92 1.55 -15.18 -2.86
C LEU A 92 0.92 -15.24 -4.26
#